data_79c8827b506d9f738f39ee3d096caa56
#
_entry.id   79c8827b506d9f738f39ee3d096caa56
#
_cell.length_a   1.000
_cell.length_b   1.000
_cell.length_c   1.000
_cell.angle_alpha   90.00
_cell.angle_beta   90.00
_cell.angle_gamma   90.00
#
_symmetry.space_group_name_H-M   'P 1'
#
loop_
_entity.id
_entity.type
_entity.pdbx_description
1 polymer ?
#
loop_
_entity_poly.entity_id
_entity_poly.type
_entity_poly.pdbx_seq_one_letter_code
_entity_poly.pdbx_strand_id
1 'polypeptide(L)'
;MSSRTIVDFKKPVFRMRRIFLPGALANLVLFLFALTATAQPFFHAQSPEKLKSAFNSLKATPNSRSAQHNFLKAFPRTYKKFQTYFGTGGALADGYECDYIFALSSLQSHHVAEVGYLLVQLSKDAEYQRNAPSCLHNVMANYGSHYTKSFAAFLHELSPQERGQLISFLADVDSAHYPEYESIIQNLKGLKESDLTKEFQQAQAEHSKQTRK
;
A
#
# COMPACT_ATOMS: atom_id res chain seq x y z
N MET A 1 56.60 -0.30 -11.86
CA MET A 1 56.30 -1.13 -13.03
C MET A 1 55.57 -2.34 -12.54
N SER A 2 54.27 -2.41 -12.69
CA SER A 2 53.46 -3.56 -12.30
C SER A 2 52.47 -3.85 -13.43
N SER A 3 52.69 -4.99 -14.08
CA SER A 3 51.96 -5.45 -15.27
C SER A 3 50.58 -5.99 -14.84
N ARG A 4 49.53 -5.43 -15.40
CA ARG A 4 48.14 -5.97 -15.27
C ARG A 4 47.92 -7.00 -16.36
N THR A 5 47.66 -8.23 -15.96
CA THR A 5 47.24 -9.33 -16.83
C THR A 5 45.71 -9.19 -17.11
N ILE A 6 45.36 -9.00 -18.38
CA ILE A 6 43.97 -8.99 -18.85
C ILE A 6 43.53 -10.43 -19.09
N VAL A 7 42.52 -10.90 -18.40
CA VAL A 7 41.89 -12.21 -18.61
C VAL A 7 40.73 -12.07 -19.59
N ASP A 8 40.92 -12.65 -20.76
CA ASP A 8 39.95 -12.64 -21.89
C ASP A 8 38.90 -13.74 -21.70
N PHE A 9 37.64 -13.36 -21.42
CA PHE A 9 36.53 -14.29 -21.27
C PHE A 9 35.88 -14.58 -22.64
N LYS A 10 36.26 -15.69 -23.27
CA LYS A 10 35.56 -16.25 -24.44
C LYS A 10 34.19 -16.74 -24.07
N LYS A 11 33.15 -16.15 -24.67
CA LYS A 11 31.73 -16.61 -24.60
C LYS A 11 31.55 -17.93 -25.37
N PRO A 12 30.89 -18.95 -24.79
CA PRO A 12 30.54 -20.15 -25.53
C PRO A 12 29.34 -19.87 -26.46
N VAL A 13 29.54 -20.14 -27.74
CA VAL A 13 28.48 -20.10 -28.79
C VAL A 13 27.68 -21.41 -28.70
N PHE A 14 26.46 -21.36 -28.17
CA PHE A 14 25.55 -22.51 -28.18
C PHE A 14 24.85 -22.56 -29.55
N ARG A 15 25.27 -23.51 -30.40
CA ARG A 15 24.58 -23.90 -31.65
C ARG A 15 23.40 -24.81 -31.31
N MET A 16 22.17 -24.30 -31.30
CA MET A 16 20.96 -25.10 -31.29
C MET A 16 20.76 -25.82 -32.62
N ARG A 17 20.98 -27.14 -32.65
CA ARG A 17 20.50 -28.01 -33.74
C ARG A 17 18.99 -28.19 -33.61
N ARG A 18 18.25 -27.71 -34.61
CA ARG A 18 16.82 -28.02 -34.76
C ARG A 18 16.64 -29.51 -35.13
N ILE A 19 16.08 -30.27 -34.23
CA ILE A 19 15.56 -31.61 -34.48
C ILE A 19 14.06 -31.44 -34.74
N PHE A 20 13.64 -31.58 -36.00
CA PHE A 20 12.24 -31.70 -36.39
C PHE A 20 11.77 -33.14 -36.08
N LEU A 21 10.82 -33.27 -35.15
CA LEU A 21 10.02 -34.48 -34.96
C LEU A 21 8.55 -34.09 -35.18
N PRO A 22 7.93 -34.56 -36.26
CA PRO A 22 6.50 -34.32 -36.48
C PRO A 22 5.71 -35.43 -35.75
N GLY A 23 4.70 -35.09 -35.00
CA GLY A 23 3.60 -36.03 -34.72
C GLY A 23 3.21 -36.29 -33.27
N ALA A 24 3.74 -35.59 -32.24
CA ALA A 24 3.39 -35.91 -30.83
C ALA A 24 3.00 -34.69 -29.97
N LEU A 25 2.70 -33.55 -30.56
CA LEU A 25 2.51 -32.29 -29.78
C LEU A 25 1.05 -31.86 -29.60
N ALA A 26 0.07 -32.61 -30.13
CA ALA A 26 -1.35 -32.24 -30.05
C ALA A 26 -2.02 -32.61 -28.69
N ASN A 27 -1.47 -33.53 -27.89
CA ASN A 27 -2.11 -33.98 -26.66
C ASN A 27 -1.48 -33.46 -25.36
N LEU A 28 -0.37 -32.70 -25.43
CA LEU A 28 0.30 -32.18 -24.22
C LEU A 28 -0.19 -30.79 -23.81
N VAL A 29 -0.86 -30.06 -24.72
CA VAL A 29 -1.34 -28.70 -24.43
C VAL A 29 -2.65 -28.71 -23.64
N LEU A 30 -3.44 -29.77 -23.70
CA LEU A 30 -4.72 -29.88 -22.98
C LEU A 30 -4.56 -30.24 -21.51
N PHE A 31 -3.41 -30.77 -21.06
CA PHE A 31 -3.17 -31.12 -19.65
C PHE A 31 -2.56 -30.00 -18.79
N LEU A 32 -2.02 -28.94 -19.42
CA LEU A 32 -1.41 -27.81 -18.69
C LEU A 32 -2.43 -26.73 -18.28
N PHE A 33 -3.66 -26.76 -18.82
CA PHE A 33 -4.71 -25.83 -18.42
C PHE A 33 -5.57 -26.29 -17.25
N ALA A 34 -5.42 -27.52 -16.79
CA ALA A 34 -6.24 -28.08 -15.68
C ALA A 34 -5.62 -27.88 -14.28
N LEU A 35 -4.43 -27.32 -14.16
CA LEU A 35 -3.70 -27.14 -12.88
C LEU A 35 -3.64 -25.69 -12.38
N THR A 36 -4.31 -24.75 -13.07
CA THR A 36 -4.54 -23.39 -12.52
C THR A 36 -5.89 -23.27 -11.80
N ALA A 37 -6.48 -24.42 -11.41
CA ALA A 37 -7.64 -24.43 -10.56
C ALA A 37 -7.25 -24.01 -9.14
N THR A 38 -7.46 -22.72 -8.86
CA THR A 38 -7.95 -22.23 -7.58
C THR A 38 -7.11 -22.51 -6.34
N ALA A 39 -5.90 -21.95 -6.27
CA ALA A 39 -5.51 -21.37 -5.00
C ALA A 39 -6.28 -20.05 -4.86
N GLN A 40 -7.60 -20.11 -4.70
CA GLN A 40 -8.30 -18.97 -4.10
C GLN A 40 -7.71 -18.86 -2.69
N PRO A 41 -7.01 -17.76 -2.35
CA PRO A 41 -6.64 -17.56 -0.97
C PRO A 41 -7.96 -17.64 -0.21
N PHE A 42 -8.00 -18.47 0.83
CA PHE A 42 -9.10 -18.48 1.79
C PHE A 42 -9.19 -17.06 2.37
N PHE A 43 -9.94 -16.19 1.70
CA PHE A 43 -10.34 -14.91 2.24
C PHE A 43 -11.31 -15.26 3.38
N HIS A 44 -10.76 -15.45 4.57
CA HIS A 44 -11.59 -15.48 5.76
C HIS A 44 -12.42 -14.21 5.72
N ALA A 45 -13.73 -14.37 5.63
CA ALA A 45 -14.65 -13.25 5.54
C ALA A 45 -14.31 -12.27 6.68
N GLN A 46 -13.82 -11.09 6.30
CA GLN A 46 -13.59 -10.02 7.26
C GLN A 46 -14.93 -9.61 7.81
N SER A 47 -15.09 -9.60 9.13
CA SER A 47 -16.30 -9.15 9.80
C SER A 47 -15.96 -8.15 10.90
N PRO A 48 -16.89 -7.25 11.25
CA PRO A 48 -16.69 -6.30 12.34
C PRO A 48 -16.35 -6.98 13.66
N GLU A 49 -17.01 -8.12 13.96
CA GLU A 49 -16.79 -8.87 15.21
C GLU A 49 -15.38 -9.45 15.27
N LYS A 50 -14.88 -9.98 14.15
CA LYS A 50 -13.49 -10.47 14.08
C LYS A 50 -12.50 -9.34 14.25
N LEU A 51 -12.74 -8.17 13.66
CA LEU A 51 -11.88 -7.00 13.84
C LEU A 51 -11.89 -6.55 15.29
N LYS A 52 -13.08 -6.45 15.93
CA LYS A 52 -13.22 -6.07 17.34
C LYS A 52 -12.49 -7.05 18.28
N SER A 53 -12.66 -8.35 18.04
CA SER A 53 -11.97 -9.39 18.81
C SER A 53 -10.44 -9.31 18.64
N ALA A 54 -9.96 -9.13 17.43
CA ALA A 54 -8.52 -8.99 17.14
C ALA A 54 -7.94 -7.70 17.74
N PHE A 55 -8.67 -6.58 17.70
CA PHE A 55 -8.29 -5.34 18.34
C PHE A 55 -8.16 -5.49 19.87
N ASN A 56 -9.13 -6.12 20.52
CA ASN A 56 -9.09 -6.37 21.96
C ASN A 56 -7.89 -7.28 22.33
N SER A 57 -7.61 -8.30 21.52
CA SER A 57 -6.44 -9.17 21.69
C SER A 57 -5.13 -8.40 21.53
N LEU A 58 -5.05 -7.49 20.55
CA LEU A 58 -3.89 -6.62 20.35
C LEU A 58 -3.68 -5.67 21.54
N LYS A 59 -4.75 -5.07 22.06
CA LYS A 59 -4.68 -4.22 23.26
C LYS A 59 -4.19 -4.98 24.49
N ALA A 60 -4.66 -6.21 24.68
CA ALA A 60 -4.25 -7.05 25.80
C ALA A 60 -2.79 -7.55 25.69
N THR A 61 -2.32 -7.80 24.47
CA THR A 61 -0.98 -8.37 24.21
C THR A 61 -0.31 -7.68 23.01
N PRO A 62 0.08 -6.38 23.13
CA PRO A 62 0.54 -5.59 21.97
C PRO A 62 1.82 -6.14 21.32
N ASN A 63 2.67 -6.82 22.09
CA ASN A 63 3.93 -7.40 21.60
C ASN A 63 3.76 -8.84 21.05
N SER A 64 2.55 -9.40 21.08
CA SER A 64 2.29 -10.73 20.52
C SER A 64 2.23 -10.67 19.01
N ARG A 65 3.15 -11.33 18.30
CA ARG A 65 3.14 -11.45 16.82
C ARG A 65 1.83 -12.02 16.30
N SER A 66 1.23 -12.98 17.02
CA SER A 66 -0.06 -13.57 16.64
C SER A 66 -1.19 -12.54 16.74
N ALA A 67 -1.24 -11.74 17.82
CA ALA A 67 -2.25 -10.69 17.97
C ALA A 67 -2.11 -9.60 16.90
N GLN A 68 -0.88 -9.16 16.62
CA GLN A 68 -0.58 -8.20 15.56
C GLN A 68 -1.02 -8.71 14.18
N HIS A 69 -0.62 -9.94 13.83
CA HIS A 69 -1.00 -10.55 12.56
C HIS A 69 -2.52 -10.74 12.43
N ASN A 70 -3.20 -11.21 13.47
CA ASN A 70 -4.65 -11.38 13.47
C ASN A 70 -5.37 -10.04 13.27
N PHE A 71 -4.88 -8.97 13.89
CA PHE A 71 -5.44 -7.63 13.72
C PHE A 71 -5.26 -7.13 12.28
N LEU A 72 -4.04 -7.19 11.72
CA LEU A 72 -3.76 -6.82 10.33
C LEU A 72 -4.62 -7.62 9.34
N LYS A 73 -4.78 -8.93 9.58
CA LYS A 73 -5.61 -9.79 8.74
C LYS A 73 -7.09 -9.47 8.81
N ALA A 74 -7.60 -9.05 9.97
CA ALA A 74 -9.01 -8.71 10.17
C ALA A 74 -9.33 -7.29 9.68
N PHE A 75 -8.34 -6.41 9.49
CA PHE A 75 -8.54 -5.02 9.11
C PHE A 75 -9.16 -4.89 7.70
N PRO A 76 -10.12 -3.95 7.48
CA PRO A 76 -10.72 -3.71 6.16
C PRO A 76 -9.66 -3.35 5.11
N ARG A 77 -9.82 -3.88 3.90
CA ARG A 77 -8.87 -3.65 2.80
C ARG A 77 -9.35 -2.64 1.76
N THR A 78 -10.50 -2.03 1.97
CA THR A 78 -11.03 -0.95 1.12
C THR A 78 -11.74 0.07 2.00
N TYR A 79 -11.77 1.32 1.56
CA TYR A 79 -12.48 2.38 2.27
C TYR A 79 -13.97 2.09 2.39
N LYS A 80 -14.59 1.59 1.32
CA LYS A 80 -16.00 1.16 1.33
C LYS A 80 -16.28 0.13 2.44
N LYS A 81 -15.40 -0.86 2.61
CA LYS A 81 -15.53 -1.86 3.67
C LYS A 81 -15.32 -1.24 5.05
N PHE A 82 -14.36 -0.34 5.19
CA PHE A 82 -14.14 0.43 6.41
C PHE A 82 -15.41 1.21 6.81
N GLN A 83 -16.03 1.92 5.86
CA GLN A 83 -17.29 2.63 6.10
C GLN A 83 -18.44 1.71 6.51
N THR A 84 -18.54 0.49 6.00
CA THR A 84 -19.57 -0.46 6.47
C THR A 84 -19.38 -0.90 7.93
N TYR A 85 -18.18 -0.78 8.47
CA TYR A 85 -17.88 -1.12 9.86
C TYR A 85 -18.10 0.05 10.80
N PHE A 86 -17.59 1.23 10.43
CA PHE A 86 -17.49 2.41 11.29
C PHE A 86 -18.43 3.56 10.90
N GLY A 87 -18.98 3.55 9.70
CA GLY A 87 -19.93 4.58 9.24
C GLY A 87 -21.28 4.49 9.96
N THR A 88 -22.13 5.46 9.68
CA THR A 88 -23.48 5.53 10.29
C THR A 88 -24.25 4.22 10.13
N GLY A 89 -24.65 3.61 11.24
CA GLY A 89 -25.32 2.30 11.27
C GLY A 89 -24.38 1.10 11.12
N GLY A 90 -23.10 1.29 11.04
CA GLY A 90 -22.11 0.21 11.06
C GLY A 90 -22.04 -0.49 12.42
N ALA A 91 -21.62 -1.76 12.43
CA ALA A 91 -21.53 -2.56 13.66
C ALA A 91 -20.48 -2.05 14.68
N LEU A 92 -19.58 -1.17 14.27
CA LEU A 92 -18.56 -0.52 15.10
C LEU A 92 -18.69 1.01 15.09
N ALA A 93 -19.88 1.55 14.77
CA ALA A 93 -20.16 2.99 14.67
C ALA A 93 -20.27 3.70 16.04
N ASP A 94 -19.56 3.21 17.03
CA ASP A 94 -19.55 3.76 18.41
C ASP A 94 -18.53 4.89 18.62
N GLY A 95 -17.98 5.42 17.50
CA GLY A 95 -17.07 6.58 17.53
C GLY A 95 -15.60 6.25 17.81
N TYR A 96 -15.22 4.97 17.75
CA TYR A 96 -13.85 4.49 18.02
C TYR A 96 -13.03 4.14 16.78
N GLU A 97 -13.44 4.59 15.56
CA GLU A 97 -12.69 4.29 14.33
C GLU A 97 -11.23 4.74 14.40
N CYS A 98 -10.95 5.88 15.04
CA CYS A 98 -9.59 6.37 15.20
C CYS A 98 -8.74 5.49 16.10
N ASP A 99 -9.30 4.82 17.09
CA ASP A 99 -8.56 3.87 17.95
C ASP A 99 -8.01 2.71 17.12
N TYR A 100 -8.79 2.21 16.16
CA TYR A 100 -8.36 1.15 15.26
C TYR A 100 -7.29 1.62 14.27
N ILE A 101 -7.43 2.86 13.76
CA ILE A 101 -6.43 3.47 12.88
C ILE A 101 -5.11 3.72 13.63
N PHE A 102 -5.17 4.21 14.87
CA PHE A 102 -3.96 4.39 15.69
C PHE A 102 -3.31 3.06 16.08
N ALA A 103 -4.12 2.03 16.36
CA ALA A 103 -3.59 0.68 16.57
C ALA A 103 -2.89 0.14 15.32
N LEU A 104 -3.44 0.40 14.12
CA LEU A 104 -2.77 0.07 12.87
C LEU A 104 -1.45 0.83 12.73
N SER A 105 -1.44 2.14 13.02
CA SER A 105 -0.25 2.97 13.00
C SER A 105 0.84 2.47 13.96
N SER A 106 0.46 2.00 15.15
CA SER A 106 1.43 1.49 16.14
C SER A 106 2.23 0.28 15.67
N LEU A 107 1.74 -0.42 14.64
CA LEU A 107 2.41 -1.58 14.05
C LEU A 107 3.39 -1.24 12.92
N GLN A 108 3.49 0.03 12.50
CA GLN A 108 4.30 0.45 11.35
C GLN A 108 5.77 0.01 11.46
N SER A 109 6.38 0.09 12.63
CA SER A 109 7.79 -0.25 12.81
C SER A 109 8.12 -1.73 12.60
N HIS A 110 7.14 -2.62 12.80
CA HIS A 110 7.30 -4.07 12.70
C HIS A 110 6.68 -4.66 11.42
N HIS A 111 5.71 -3.97 10.83
CA HIS A 111 4.91 -4.42 9.70
C HIS A 111 4.79 -3.34 8.61
N VAL A 112 5.92 -2.70 8.25
CA VAL A 112 5.97 -1.53 7.34
C VAL A 112 5.15 -1.77 6.07
N ALA A 113 5.39 -2.88 5.36
CA ALA A 113 4.72 -3.15 4.08
C ALA A 113 3.22 -3.45 4.26
N GLU A 114 2.83 -4.27 5.26
CA GLU A 114 1.42 -4.64 5.48
C GLU A 114 0.59 -3.45 5.93
N VAL A 115 1.11 -2.65 6.86
CA VAL A 115 0.44 -1.42 7.33
C VAL A 115 0.37 -0.40 6.21
N GLY A 116 1.45 -0.18 5.47
CA GLY A 116 1.47 0.73 4.33
C GLY A 116 0.45 0.35 3.26
N TYR A 117 0.39 -0.93 2.90
CA TYR A 117 -0.63 -1.43 1.98
C TYR A 117 -2.05 -1.11 2.47
N LEU A 118 -2.38 -1.41 3.73
CA LEU A 118 -3.70 -1.13 4.29
C LEU A 118 -4.03 0.36 4.27
N LEU A 119 -3.11 1.22 4.69
CA LEU A 119 -3.29 2.67 4.69
C LEU A 119 -3.52 3.21 3.28
N VAL A 120 -2.73 2.77 2.29
CA VAL A 120 -2.90 3.16 0.88
C VAL A 120 -4.25 2.72 0.35
N GLN A 121 -4.68 1.47 0.61
CA GLN A 121 -5.97 0.95 0.15
C GLN A 121 -7.17 1.65 0.80
N LEU A 122 -7.03 2.14 2.01
CA LEU A 122 -8.07 2.95 2.65
C LEU A 122 -8.09 4.38 2.09
N SER A 123 -6.91 5.00 1.93
CA SER A 123 -6.81 6.43 1.62
C SER A 123 -7.05 6.77 0.15
N LYS A 124 -6.78 5.83 -0.79
CA LYS A 124 -6.97 6.09 -2.23
C LYS A 124 -8.42 6.35 -2.65
N ASP A 125 -9.39 5.80 -1.88
CA ASP A 125 -10.82 5.97 -2.12
C ASP A 125 -11.48 6.90 -1.09
N ALA A 126 -10.69 7.52 -0.19
CA ALA A 126 -11.18 8.40 0.86
C ALA A 126 -11.18 9.86 0.39
N GLU A 127 -12.18 10.62 0.84
CA GLU A 127 -12.26 12.07 0.64
C GLU A 127 -12.12 12.75 2.00
N TYR A 128 -11.03 13.52 2.19
CA TYR A 128 -10.81 14.24 3.43
C TYR A 128 -11.95 15.26 3.67
N GLN A 129 -12.30 15.48 4.94
CA GLN A 129 -13.40 16.34 5.39
C GLN A 129 -14.82 15.97 4.88
N ARG A 130 -14.97 15.07 3.92
CA ARG A 130 -16.29 14.62 3.46
C ARG A 130 -16.72 13.32 4.10
N ASN A 131 -15.85 12.32 4.09
CA ASN A 131 -16.20 10.99 4.55
C ASN A 131 -15.08 10.29 5.33
N ALA A 132 -13.86 10.80 5.29
CA ALA A 132 -12.72 10.19 5.96
C ALA A 132 -12.47 10.81 7.35
N PRO A 133 -12.18 10.00 8.37
CA PRO A 133 -11.76 10.52 9.67
C PRO A 133 -10.39 11.18 9.55
N SER A 134 -10.20 12.30 10.26
CA SER A 134 -8.92 13.05 10.26
C SER A 134 -7.72 12.21 10.70
N CYS A 135 -7.95 11.23 11.58
CA CYS A 135 -6.91 10.31 12.02
C CYS A 135 -6.35 9.44 10.88
N LEU A 136 -7.17 9.06 9.87
CA LEU A 136 -6.69 8.33 8.70
C LEU A 136 -5.71 9.19 7.90
N HIS A 137 -6.07 10.47 7.67
CA HIS A 137 -5.20 11.40 6.99
C HIS A 137 -3.85 11.56 7.72
N ASN A 138 -3.89 11.83 9.04
CA ASN A 138 -2.69 12.03 9.84
C ASN A 138 -1.77 10.79 9.85
N VAL A 139 -2.35 9.61 10.00
CA VAL A 139 -1.58 8.35 10.01
C VAL A 139 -1.00 8.05 8.63
N MET A 140 -1.74 8.34 7.54
CA MET A 140 -1.23 8.15 6.18
C MET A 140 -0.10 9.13 5.85
N ALA A 141 -0.22 10.40 6.21
CA ALA A 141 0.82 11.41 6.03
C ALA A 141 2.08 11.05 6.83
N ASN A 142 1.92 10.61 8.09
CA ASN A 142 3.01 10.13 8.93
C ASN A 142 3.71 8.91 8.30
N TYR A 143 2.95 7.92 7.82
CA TYR A 143 3.51 6.77 7.11
C TYR A 143 4.30 7.21 5.86
N GLY A 144 3.72 8.05 5.02
CA GLY A 144 4.35 8.55 3.80
C GLY A 144 5.67 9.28 4.07
N SER A 145 5.74 10.07 5.14
CA SER A 145 6.94 10.83 5.51
C SER A 145 8.05 9.94 6.09
N HIS A 146 7.71 8.99 6.97
CA HIS A 146 8.71 8.15 7.65
C HIS A 146 9.16 6.94 6.80
N TYR A 147 8.28 6.41 5.96
CA TYR A 147 8.53 5.22 5.13
C TYR A 147 8.44 5.54 3.64
N THR A 148 8.92 6.71 3.22
CA THR A 148 8.74 7.27 1.86
C THR A 148 9.16 6.30 0.76
N LYS A 149 10.22 5.51 0.94
CA LYS A 149 10.64 4.52 -0.05
C LYS A 149 9.57 3.44 -0.28
N SER A 150 8.99 2.90 0.79
CA SER A 150 7.90 1.91 0.70
C SER A 150 6.62 2.55 0.16
N PHE A 151 6.35 3.78 0.57
CA PHE A 151 5.20 4.55 0.08
C PHE A 151 5.30 4.81 -1.42
N ALA A 152 6.45 5.26 -1.94
CA ALA A 152 6.69 5.44 -3.37
C ALA A 152 6.47 4.14 -4.17
N ALA A 153 6.92 3.00 -3.65
CA ALA A 153 6.68 1.71 -4.28
C ALA A 153 5.17 1.41 -4.42
N PHE A 154 4.38 1.66 -3.39
CA PHE A 154 2.91 1.51 -3.48
C PHE A 154 2.27 2.50 -4.46
N LEU A 155 2.74 3.75 -4.51
CA LEU A 155 2.25 4.74 -5.47
C LEU A 155 2.49 4.31 -6.93
N HIS A 156 3.61 3.65 -7.22
CA HIS A 156 3.89 3.11 -8.55
C HIS A 156 2.99 1.92 -8.93
N GLU A 157 2.47 1.17 -7.95
CA GLU A 157 1.52 0.06 -8.20
C GLU A 157 0.09 0.54 -8.47
N LEU A 158 -0.26 1.77 -8.07
CA LEU A 158 -1.58 2.34 -8.29
C LEU A 158 -1.76 2.80 -9.75
N SER A 159 -2.99 2.71 -10.25
CA SER A 159 -3.36 3.39 -11.48
C SER A 159 -3.15 4.91 -11.33
N PRO A 160 -2.92 5.66 -12.44
CA PRO A 160 -2.75 7.11 -12.36
C PRO A 160 -3.93 7.83 -11.67
N GLN A 161 -5.15 7.32 -11.85
CA GLN A 161 -6.33 7.87 -11.19
C GLN A 161 -6.31 7.65 -9.68
N GLU A 162 -6.08 6.41 -9.21
CA GLU A 162 -6.02 6.08 -7.78
C GLU A 162 -4.87 6.83 -7.09
N ARG A 163 -3.72 6.93 -7.76
CA ARG A 163 -2.57 7.67 -7.26
C ARG A 163 -2.89 9.16 -7.11
N GLY A 164 -3.51 9.77 -8.12
CA GLY A 164 -3.96 11.15 -8.05
C GLY A 164 -4.96 11.39 -6.92
N GLN A 165 -5.91 10.47 -6.70
CA GLN A 165 -6.86 10.54 -5.58
C GLN A 165 -6.16 10.49 -4.23
N LEU A 166 -5.21 9.56 -4.04
CA LEU A 166 -4.45 9.46 -2.79
C LEU A 166 -3.58 10.70 -2.54
N ILE A 167 -2.92 11.24 -3.57
CA ILE A 167 -2.11 12.45 -3.45
C ILE A 167 -3.02 13.66 -3.12
N SER A 168 -4.18 13.78 -3.76
CA SER A 168 -5.16 14.82 -3.46
C SER A 168 -5.70 14.70 -2.04
N PHE A 169 -5.98 13.48 -1.57
CA PHE A 169 -6.39 13.22 -0.18
C PHE A 169 -5.35 13.75 0.81
N LEU A 170 -4.06 13.54 0.54
CA LEU A 170 -2.97 14.04 1.39
C LEU A 170 -2.77 15.55 1.27
N ALA A 171 -3.06 16.15 0.12
CA ALA A 171 -2.92 17.59 -0.12
C ALA A 171 -4.11 18.43 0.38
N ASP A 172 -5.26 17.79 0.66
CA ASP A 172 -6.53 18.44 1.04
C ASP A 172 -6.49 18.98 2.49
N VAL A 173 -5.33 19.42 2.93
CA VAL A 173 -5.12 20.04 4.23
C VAL A 173 -4.27 21.29 4.06
N ASP A 174 -4.52 22.29 4.86
CA ASP A 174 -3.68 23.48 4.88
C ASP A 174 -2.22 23.08 5.14
N SER A 175 -1.38 23.16 4.11
CA SER A 175 0.00 22.72 4.12
C SER A 175 0.86 23.40 5.19
N ALA A 176 0.42 24.54 5.71
CA ALA A 176 1.06 25.23 6.83
C ALA A 176 0.99 24.43 8.14
N HIS A 177 0.08 23.47 8.24
CA HIS A 177 -0.16 22.67 9.43
C HIS A 177 0.33 21.21 9.32
N TYR A 178 0.90 20.79 8.17
CA TYR A 178 1.34 19.40 7.96
C TYR A 178 2.80 19.31 7.49
N PRO A 179 3.75 19.32 8.41
CA PRO A 179 5.17 19.13 8.11
C PRO A 179 5.46 17.79 7.43
N GLU A 180 4.56 16.80 7.61
CA GLU A 180 4.66 15.48 6.98
C GLU A 180 4.54 15.55 5.45
N TYR A 181 3.63 16.37 4.91
CA TYR A 181 3.47 16.52 3.47
C TYR A 181 4.74 17.07 2.80
N GLU A 182 5.30 18.13 3.38
CA GLU A 182 6.58 18.69 2.93
C GLU A 182 7.73 17.67 3.05
N SER A 183 7.75 16.90 4.13
CA SER A 183 8.73 15.84 4.34
C SER A 183 8.62 14.75 3.26
N ILE A 184 7.41 14.37 2.84
CA ILE A 184 7.20 13.43 1.72
C ILE A 184 7.86 14.01 0.46
N ILE A 185 7.58 15.27 0.10
CA ILE A 185 8.16 15.90 -1.10
C ILE A 185 9.69 15.92 -1.04
N GLN A 186 10.27 16.31 0.09
CA GLN A 186 11.72 16.37 0.24
C GLN A 186 12.36 14.98 0.16
N ASN A 187 11.74 13.99 0.78
CA ASN A 187 12.21 12.61 0.75
C ASN A 187 12.10 12.00 -0.66
N LEU A 188 11.01 12.27 -1.40
CA LEU A 188 10.87 11.85 -2.81
C LEU A 188 11.96 12.46 -3.69
N LYS A 189 12.31 13.75 -3.49
CA LYS A 189 13.46 14.38 -4.17
C LYS A 189 14.77 13.66 -3.84
N GLY A 190 14.98 13.32 -2.57
CA GLY A 190 16.16 12.57 -2.12
C GLY A 190 16.26 11.18 -2.75
N LEU A 191 15.12 10.53 -2.99
CA LEU A 191 15.01 9.24 -3.67
C LEU A 191 15.09 9.35 -5.21
N LYS A 192 15.13 10.56 -5.77
CA LYS A 192 15.10 10.87 -7.21
C LYS A 192 13.80 10.44 -7.89
N GLU A 193 12.70 10.41 -7.16
CA GLU A 193 11.34 10.14 -7.64
C GLU A 193 10.73 11.41 -8.28
N SER A 194 11.29 11.81 -9.45
CA SER A 194 10.98 13.10 -10.07
C SER A 194 9.50 13.28 -10.43
N ASP A 195 8.85 12.23 -10.92
CA ASP A 195 7.47 12.27 -11.39
C ASP A 195 6.51 12.34 -10.20
N LEU A 196 6.70 11.50 -9.19
CA LEU A 196 5.94 11.59 -7.94
C LEU A 196 6.12 12.95 -7.27
N THR A 197 7.36 13.46 -7.24
CA THR A 197 7.63 14.80 -6.68
C THR A 197 6.81 15.88 -7.36
N LYS A 198 6.70 15.86 -8.70
CA LYS A 198 5.90 16.83 -9.47
C LYS A 198 4.41 16.66 -9.19
N GLU A 199 3.90 15.42 -9.13
CA GLU A 199 2.50 15.15 -8.81
C GLU A 199 2.12 15.72 -7.43
N PHE A 200 2.95 15.53 -6.40
CA PHE A 200 2.74 16.09 -5.07
C PHE A 200 2.77 17.63 -5.07
N GLN A 201 3.75 18.24 -5.74
CA GLN A 201 3.84 19.71 -5.84
C GLN A 201 2.66 20.32 -6.59
N GLN A 202 2.19 19.65 -7.64
CA GLN A 202 1.01 20.08 -8.39
C GLN A 202 -0.25 20.03 -7.52
N ALA A 203 -0.50 18.94 -6.82
CA ALA A 203 -1.65 18.79 -5.93
C ALA A 203 -1.65 19.87 -4.82
N GLN A 204 -0.49 20.16 -4.22
CA GLN A 204 -0.32 21.24 -3.26
C GLN A 204 -0.68 22.62 -3.85
N ALA A 205 -0.21 22.90 -5.07
CA ALA A 205 -0.50 24.15 -5.74
C ALA A 205 -1.98 24.31 -6.11
N GLU A 206 -2.65 23.22 -6.50
CA GLU A 206 -4.08 23.20 -6.82
C GLU A 206 -4.92 23.45 -5.57
N HIS A 207 -4.63 22.77 -4.46
CA HIS A 207 -5.31 22.95 -3.18
C HIS A 207 -5.15 24.40 -2.66
N SER A 208 -3.95 24.95 -2.72
CA SER A 208 -3.68 26.33 -2.29
C SER A 208 -4.45 27.39 -3.09
N LYS A 209 -4.87 27.10 -4.33
CA LYS A 209 -5.73 27.99 -5.13
C LYS A 209 -7.19 27.91 -4.71
N GLN A 210 -7.65 26.75 -4.25
CA GLN A 210 -9.05 26.54 -3.83
C GLN A 210 -9.35 27.19 -2.48
N THR A 211 -8.38 27.17 -1.56
CA THR A 211 -8.54 27.76 -0.21
C THR A 211 -8.47 29.29 -0.18
N ARG A 212 -8.01 29.94 -1.27
CA ARG A 212 -7.94 31.41 -1.40
C ARG A 212 -9.18 32.05 -2.02
N LYS A 213 -10.17 31.27 -2.39
CA LYS A 213 -11.46 31.75 -2.92
C LYS A 213 -12.54 31.76 -1.86
#